data_26ee5a8c1a95b29ed3baf453c26fd6f8
#
_entry.id   26ee5a8c1a95b29ed3baf453c26fd6f8
#
_cell.length_a   1.000
_cell.length_b   1.000
_cell.length_c   1.000
_cell.angle_alpha   90.00
_cell.angle_beta   90.00
_cell.angle_gamma   90.00
#
_symmetry.space_group_name_H-M   'P 1'
#
loop_
_entity.id
_entity.type
_entity.pdbx_description
1 polymer ?
#
loop_
_entity_poly.entity_id
_entity_poly.type
_entity_poly.pdbx_seq_one_letter_code
_entity_poly.pdbx_strand_id
1 'polypeptide(L)'
;MSDLTVEMVQRGRGPSTEEVARRRGIAREMRSARERLTSQTGLERAFDYELLRHYAQYRAGAGIPLGLFAITLAVAASFWTGAVIPALWAIGVILLVSLNTLMSLRFLRADPEAIALSRWRRRFVLGEALQSLAWAAMVGLGATDGWTFGLFGLVIASAVATMLAATVPAAAVAALAPLIVGALALLAFSRETDALLLVAMACGSQIFFLGLARRLYTSTVGALQSRAEKDAVFGELEQAKANSDEARRRAEEANLAKSRFLATMSHELRTPLNAILGFSEVMKNEVFGAHAAPSYREYSTDIHDSGMHLLNLINEILDLSRIEAGRYEMNEEAVQLAHVVEECRHMMGLKAKAKNQAFREFIDASLPRIWADERALRQIVLNLLSNAVKFTPPGGEITIKVGWTSSGGQYVAVKDSGPGIPEDEIDTVMSSFGRGSMAIKTAEQGSGLGLPIVKGLVDLHGGHFTLRSRPREGTEVIVTLPASRVMDTLPAVTVPAVAVPAARAA
;
A
#
# COMPACT_ATOMS: atom_id res chain seq x y z
N MET A 1 -3.98 -5.67 -53.73
CA MET A 1 -3.23 -5.52 -52.46
C MET A 1 -4.19 -5.95 -51.37
N SER A 2 -3.93 -7.09 -50.81
CA SER A 2 -4.80 -7.97 -50.10
C SER A 2 -5.18 -7.46 -48.72
N ASP A 3 -6.46 -7.60 -48.42
CA ASP A 3 -7.09 -7.44 -47.11
C ASP A 3 -6.40 -8.33 -46.05
N LEU A 4 -5.51 -7.74 -45.29
CA LEU A 4 -5.06 -8.28 -44.02
C LEU A 4 -6.19 -8.05 -43.02
N THR A 5 -7.04 -9.05 -42.86
CA THR A 5 -8.15 -9.05 -41.94
C THR A 5 -7.66 -8.88 -40.50
N VAL A 6 -8.41 -8.13 -39.70
CA VAL A 6 -8.19 -7.86 -38.28
C VAL A 6 -7.92 -9.14 -37.45
N GLU A 7 -8.41 -10.31 -37.92
CA GLU A 7 -8.17 -11.63 -37.33
C GLU A 7 -6.70 -12.09 -37.45
N MET A 8 -5.95 -11.71 -38.48
CA MET A 8 -4.52 -12.09 -38.60
C MET A 8 -3.63 -11.26 -37.67
N VAL A 9 -4.01 -10.03 -37.35
CA VAL A 9 -3.32 -9.19 -36.37
C VAL A 9 -3.60 -9.66 -34.92
N GLN A 10 -4.75 -10.23 -34.67
CA GLN A 10 -5.08 -10.80 -33.36
C GLN A 10 -4.37 -12.14 -33.07
N ARG A 11 -4.02 -12.93 -34.09
CA ARG A 11 -3.24 -14.18 -33.93
C ARG A 11 -1.77 -13.97 -33.54
N GLY A 12 -1.23 -12.78 -33.70
CA GLY A 12 0.14 -12.43 -33.30
C GLY A 12 0.24 -11.86 -31.87
N ARG A 13 -0.85 -11.55 -31.20
CA ARG A 13 -0.83 -11.15 -29.79
C ARG A 13 -0.86 -12.40 -28.92
N GLY A 14 0.26 -12.74 -28.29
CA GLY A 14 0.30 -13.76 -27.25
C GLY A 14 -0.80 -13.50 -26.20
N PRO A 15 -1.22 -14.53 -25.43
CA PRO A 15 -2.31 -14.40 -24.47
C PRO A 15 -2.03 -13.21 -23.55
N SER A 16 -3.04 -12.37 -23.30
CA SER A 16 -2.91 -11.20 -22.44
C SER A 16 -2.40 -11.63 -21.05
N THR A 17 -1.69 -10.75 -20.37
CA THR A 17 -1.16 -11.01 -19.02
C THR A 17 -2.26 -11.50 -18.06
N GLU A 18 -3.48 -11.00 -18.25
CA GLU A 18 -4.70 -11.40 -17.53
C GLU A 18 -5.14 -12.83 -17.86
N GLU A 19 -5.12 -13.22 -19.14
CA GLU A 19 -5.44 -14.60 -19.55
C GLU A 19 -4.42 -15.61 -19.04
N VAL A 20 -3.14 -15.26 -19.04
CA VAL A 20 -2.07 -16.09 -18.47
C VAL A 20 -2.23 -16.24 -16.96
N ALA A 21 -2.56 -15.16 -16.25
CA ALA A 21 -2.82 -15.19 -14.82
C ALA A 21 -4.07 -16.04 -14.49
N ARG A 22 -5.16 -15.88 -15.26
CA ARG A 22 -6.38 -16.67 -15.11
C ARG A 22 -6.15 -18.17 -15.38
N ARG A 23 -5.42 -18.53 -16.44
CA ARG A 23 -5.04 -19.92 -16.75
C ARG A 23 -4.16 -20.52 -15.65
N ARG A 24 -3.21 -19.75 -15.08
CA ARG A 24 -2.39 -20.19 -13.95
C ARG A 24 -3.23 -20.38 -12.68
N GLY A 25 -4.21 -19.54 -12.42
CA GLY A 25 -5.17 -19.70 -11.32
C GLY A 25 -5.97 -20.98 -11.43
N ILE A 26 -6.61 -21.22 -12.58
CA ILE A 26 -7.38 -22.45 -12.86
C ILE A 26 -6.48 -23.70 -12.75
N ALA A 27 -5.26 -23.65 -13.29
CA ALA A 27 -4.33 -24.79 -13.20
C ALA A 27 -3.90 -25.08 -11.75
N ARG A 28 -3.75 -24.06 -10.90
CA ARG A 28 -3.48 -24.25 -9.45
C ARG A 28 -4.69 -24.87 -8.75
N GLU A 29 -5.90 -24.36 -8.99
CA GLU A 29 -7.13 -24.91 -8.40
C GLU A 29 -7.36 -26.38 -8.84
N MET A 30 -7.16 -26.71 -10.10
CA MET A 30 -7.27 -28.08 -10.58
C MET A 30 -6.21 -28.99 -9.96
N ARG A 31 -5.00 -28.49 -9.74
CA ARG A 31 -3.92 -29.25 -9.10
C ARG A 31 -4.23 -29.49 -7.62
N SER A 32 -4.65 -28.48 -6.88
CA SER A 32 -5.03 -28.60 -5.47
C SER A 32 -6.25 -29.51 -5.29
N ALA A 33 -7.27 -29.39 -6.15
CA ALA A 33 -8.41 -30.30 -6.16
C ALA A 33 -8.02 -31.75 -6.42
N ARG A 34 -7.12 -31.99 -7.38
CA ARG A 34 -6.59 -33.34 -7.66
C ARG A 34 -5.77 -33.88 -6.49
N GLU A 35 -4.97 -33.05 -5.85
CA GLU A 35 -4.18 -33.44 -4.67
C GLU A 35 -5.08 -33.76 -3.48
N ARG A 36 -6.18 -33.02 -3.26
CA ARG A 36 -7.20 -33.31 -2.23
C ARG A 36 -7.91 -34.65 -2.50
N LEU A 37 -8.26 -34.93 -3.74
CA LEU A 37 -8.90 -36.18 -4.14
C LEU A 37 -7.98 -37.39 -4.00
N THR A 38 -6.68 -37.22 -4.10
CA THR A 38 -5.67 -38.29 -3.93
C THR A 38 -5.16 -38.43 -2.50
N SER A 39 -5.46 -37.48 -1.62
CA SER A 39 -5.14 -37.50 -0.20
C SER A 39 -6.10 -38.42 0.55
N GLN A 40 -5.59 -39.22 1.49
CA GLN A 40 -6.42 -40.10 2.33
C GLN A 40 -7.11 -39.36 3.47
N THR A 41 -6.66 -38.15 3.79
CA THR A 41 -7.23 -37.28 4.82
C THR A 41 -8.17 -36.22 4.25
N GLY A 42 -8.29 -36.11 2.92
CA GLY A 42 -9.01 -35.04 2.23
C GLY A 42 -8.28 -33.69 2.22
N LEU A 43 -7.06 -33.66 2.75
CA LEU A 43 -6.18 -32.49 2.78
C LEU A 43 -5.16 -32.56 1.64
N GLU A 44 -4.50 -31.46 1.34
CA GLU A 44 -3.38 -31.45 0.38
C GLU A 44 -2.22 -32.33 0.85
N ARG A 45 -1.53 -32.98 -0.08
CA ARG A 45 -0.40 -33.87 0.22
C ARG A 45 0.67 -33.22 1.11
N ALA A 46 0.88 -31.93 0.96
CA ALA A 46 1.81 -31.16 1.77
C ALA A 46 1.42 -31.16 3.27
N PHE A 47 0.13 -31.06 3.58
CA PHE A 47 -0.36 -31.12 4.95
C PHE A 47 -0.22 -32.53 5.54
N ASP A 48 -0.51 -33.58 4.76
CA ASP A 48 -0.28 -34.98 5.18
C ASP A 48 1.19 -35.23 5.54
N TYR A 49 2.12 -34.67 4.76
CA TYR A 49 3.54 -34.75 5.07
C TYR A 49 3.91 -33.99 6.35
N GLU A 50 3.45 -32.77 6.53
CA GLU A 50 3.75 -31.96 7.72
C GLU A 50 3.18 -32.60 9.00
N LEU A 51 1.97 -33.17 8.95
CA LEU A 51 1.38 -33.88 10.07
C LEU A 51 2.22 -35.11 10.48
N LEU A 52 2.67 -35.91 9.51
CA LEU A 52 3.57 -37.03 9.75
C LEU A 52 4.95 -36.59 10.24
N ARG A 53 5.44 -35.45 9.75
CA ARG A 53 6.70 -34.86 10.18
C ARG A 53 6.63 -34.41 11.64
N HIS A 54 5.58 -33.71 12.06
CA HIS A 54 5.36 -33.34 13.45
C HIS A 54 5.28 -34.58 14.34
N TYR A 55 4.52 -35.60 13.92
CA TYR A 55 4.49 -36.88 14.62
C TYR A 55 5.91 -37.46 14.82
N ALA A 56 6.69 -37.55 13.75
CA ALA A 56 8.04 -38.11 13.79
C ALA A 56 8.98 -37.28 14.66
N GLN A 57 8.85 -35.95 14.69
CA GLN A 57 9.62 -35.05 15.53
C GLN A 57 9.31 -35.26 17.02
N TYR A 58 8.02 -35.30 17.40
CA TYR A 58 7.61 -35.56 18.77
C TYR A 58 8.06 -36.94 19.24
N ARG A 59 7.93 -37.94 18.38
CA ARG A 59 8.33 -39.30 18.67
C ARG A 59 9.83 -39.46 18.84
N ALA A 60 10.62 -38.82 17.98
CA ALA A 60 12.09 -38.83 18.08
C ALA A 60 12.57 -38.18 19.38
N GLY A 61 11.93 -37.06 19.80
CA GLY A 61 12.28 -36.37 21.04
C GLY A 61 11.84 -37.11 22.33
N ALA A 62 10.84 -38.00 22.22
CA ALA A 62 10.29 -38.73 23.38
C ALA A 62 11.05 -40.03 23.70
N GLY A 63 12.01 -40.45 22.90
CA GLY A 63 12.69 -41.75 23.07
C GLY A 63 13.35 -41.92 24.45
N ILE A 64 14.18 -40.99 24.88
CA ILE A 64 14.88 -41.04 26.17
C ILE A 64 13.90 -40.93 27.33
N PRO A 65 12.99 -39.93 27.40
CA PRO A 65 12.00 -39.83 28.48
C PRO A 65 11.14 -41.08 28.68
N LEU A 66 10.70 -41.72 27.56
CA LEU A 66 9.91 -42.94 27.61
C LEU A 66 10.71 -44.13 28.12
N GLY A 67 11.98 -44.26 27.75
CA GLY A 67 12.89 -45.29 28.26
C GLY A 67 13.10 -45.13 29.78
N LEU A 68 13.37 -43.92 30.26
CA LEU A 68 13.48 -43.63 31.69
C LEU A 68 12.20 -43.93 32.45
N PHE A 69 11.05 -43.57 31.89
CA PHE A 69 9.76 -43.86 32.49
C PHE A 69 9.51 -45.37 32.61
N ALA A 70 9.85 -46.18 31.60
CA ALA A 70 9.76 -47.61 31.67
C ALA A 70 10.65 -48.22 32.76
N ILE A 71 11.89 -47.73 32.91
CA ILE A 71 12.80 -48.15 34.00
C ILE A 71 12.20 -47.80 35.38
N THR A 72 11.70 -46.58 35.54
CA THR A 72 11.08 -46.14 36.81
C THR A 72 9.91 -47.06 37.22
N LEU A 73 9.04 -47.38 36.24
CA LEU A 73 7.92 -48.28 36.50
C LEU A 73 8.35 -49.70 36.79
N ALA A 74 9.41 -50.21 36.09
CA ALA A 74 9.95 -51.57 36.37
C ALA A 74 10.55 -51.68 37.78
N VAL A 75 11.32 -50.64 38.18
CA VAL A 75 11.86 -50.57 39.54
C VAL A 75 10.72 -50.55 40.60
N ALA A 76 9.71 -49.75 40.36
CA ALA A 76 8.56 -49.72 41.27
C ALA A 76 7.81 -51.07 41.31
N ALA A 77 7.56 -51.71 40.13
CA ALA A 77 6.91 -53.02 40.09
C ALA A 77 7.71 -54.14 40.74
N SER A 78 9.04 -54.05 40.80
CA SER A 78 9.92 -55.03 41.41
C SER A 78 9.67 -55.22 42.93
N PHE A 79 9.05 -54.26 43.60
CA PHE A 79 8.67 -54.36 45.03
C PHE A 79 7.55 -55.39 45.26
N TRP A 80 6.71 -55.69 44.26
CA TRP A 80 5.62 -56.64 44.39
C TRP A 80 5.87 -57.98 43.64
N THR A 81 6.61 -57.97 42.54
CA THR A 81 6.73 -59.12 41.64
C THR A 81 8.16 -59.70 41.52
N GLY A 82 9.10 -59.12 42.29
CA GLY A 82 10.53 -59.44 42.12
C GLY A 82 11.12 -58.76 40.88
N ALA A 83 12.45 -58.75 40.76
CA ALA A 83 13.15 -57.91 39.80
C ALA A 83 13.15 -58.44 38.36
N VAL A 84 13.03 -59.74 38.15
CA VAL A 84 13.26 -60.36 36.81
C VAL A 84 12.20 -60.00 35.78
N ILE A 85 10.92 -60.16 36.15
CA ILE A 85 9.81 -59.96 35.20
C ILE A 85 9.67 -58.47 34.80
N PRO A 86 9.70 -57.50 35.75
CA PRO A 86 9.68 -56.10 35.39
C PRO A 86 10.90 -55.66 34.57
N ALA A 87 12.08 -56.22 34.84
CA ALA A 87 13.28 -55.92 34.05
C ALA A 87 13.15 -56.39 32.61
N LEU A 88 12.66 -57.62 32.38
CA LEU A 88 12.42 -58.11 31.00
C LEU A 88 11.35 -57.28 30.28
N TRP A 89 10.28 -56.85 30.96
CA TRP A 89 9.28 -55.96 30.40
C TRP A 89 9.89 -54.63 30.00
N ALA A 90 10.67 -54.00 30.87
CA ALA A 90 11.32 -52.71 30.60
C ALA A 90 12.27 -52.80 29.39
N ILE A 91 13.05 -53.86 29.29
CA ILE A 91 13.93 -54.14 28.14
C ILE A 91 13.10 -54.18 26.86
N GLY A 92 11.97 -54.92 26.86
CA GLY A 92 11.06 -54.99 25.70
C GLY A 92 10.49 -53.66 25.30
N VAL A 93 10.03 -52.84 26.26
CA VAL A 93 9.49 -51.49 26.03
C VAL A 93 10.60 -50.58 25.47
N ILE A 94 11.79 -50.56 26.07
CA ILE A 94 12.92 -49.75 25.63
C ILE A 94 13.30 -50.11 24.19
N LEU A 95 13.31 -51.38 23.81
CA LEU A 95 13.64 -51.86 22.48
C LEU A 95 12.60 -51.35 21.45
N LEU A 96 11.30 -51.42 21.78
CA LEU A 96 10.24 -50.88 20.92
C LEU A 96 10.28 -49.37 20.79
N VAL A 97 10.53 -48.64 21.90
CA VAL A 97 10.73 -47.21 21.92
C VAL A 97 11.89 -46.81 21.02
N SER A 98 13.05 -47.55 21.13
CA SER A 98 14.22 -47.28 20.31
C SER A 98 13.95 -47.53 18.83
N LEU A 99 13.23 -48.61 18.50
CA LEU A 99 12.85 -48.94 17.12
C LEU A 99 11.95 -47.84 16.52
N ASN A 100 10.93 -47.40 17.24
CA ASN A 100 10.04 -46.30 16.84
C ASN A 100 10.80 -44.97 16.67
N THR A 101 11.74 -44.69 17.57
CA THR A 101 12.61 -43.50 17.48
C THR A 101 13.50 -43.56 16.22
N LEU A 102 14.15 -44.69 15.96
CA LEU A 102 14.96 -44.91 14.74
C LEU A 102 14.12 -44.78 13.48
N MET A 103 12.90 -45.35 13.49
CA MET A 103 11.98 -45.23 12.37
C MET A 103 11.58 -43.75 12.11
N SER A 104 11.32 -42.99 13.17
CA SER A 104 11.01 -41.56 13.07
C SER A 104 12.20 -40.74 12.55
N LEU A 105 13.41 -41.01 13.03
CA LEU A 105 14.63 -40.37 12.54
C LEU A 105 14.91 -40.69 11.05
N ARG A 106 14.66 -41.92 10.63
CA ARG A 106 14.77 -42.33 9.19
C ARG A 106 13.75 -41.57 8.34
N PHE A 107 12.53 -41.41 8.79
CA PHE A 107 11.51 -40.58 8.10
C PHE A 107 11.96 -39.15 7.94
N LEU A 108 12.47 -38.54 9.01
CA LEU A 108 12.88 -37.11 9.04
C LEU A 108 14.10 -36.86 8.12
N ARG A 109 14.93 -37.86 7.85
CA ARG A 109 16.11 -37.80 6.94
C ARG A 109 15.79 -38.15 5.48
N ALA A 110 14.61 -38.67 5.21
CA ALA A 110 14.24 -39.10 3.87
C ALA A 110 13.77 -37.92 3.02
N ASP A 111 13.98 -37.98 1.70
CA ASP A 111 13.56 -36.92 0.77
C ASP A 111 12.02 -36.80 0.73
N PRO A 112 11.45 -35.62 1.01
CA PRO A 112 10.01 -35.40 1.02
C PRO A 112 9.29 -35.78 -0.27
N GLU A 113 9.94 -35.60 -1.43
CA GLU A 113 9.34 -35.87 -2.74
C GLU A 113 9.26 -37.38 -3.04
N ALA A 114 10.22 -38.15 -2.55
CA ALA A 114 10.31 -39.61 -2.80
C ALA A 114 9.51 -40.43 -1.79
N ILE A 115 8.99 -39.85 -0.71
CA ILE A 115 8.31 -40.55 0.38
C ILE A 115 6.91 -41.03 -0.02
N ALA A 116 6.64 -42.31 0.16
CA ALA A 116 5.29 -42.86 0.10
C ALA A 116 4.59 -42.71 1.46
N LEU A 117 3.89 -41.58 1.67
CA LEU A 117 3.23 -41.17 2.94
C LEU A 117 2.32 -42.25 3.53
N SER A 118 1.55 -42.99 2.68
CA SER A 118 0.66 -44.07 3.13
C SER A 118 1.40 -45.23 3.76
N ARG A 119 2.58 -45.59 3.23
CA ARG A 119 3.42 -46.66 3.79
C ARG A 119 4.01 -46.26 5.13
N TRP A 120 4.52 -45.05 5.25
CA TRP A 120 5.06 -44.53 6.50
C TRP A 120 3.99 -44.38 7.57
N ARG A 121 2.80 -43.87 7.23
CA ARG A 121 1.67 -43.82 8.15
C ARG A 121 1.29 -45.18 8.72
N ARG A 122 1.21 -46.23 7.85
CA ARG A 122 0.95 -47.59 8.34
C ARG A 122 2.05 -48.11 9.28
N ARG A 123 3.33 -47.85 9.00
CA ARG A 123 4.44 -48.20 9.88
C ARG A 123 4.35 -47.52 11.24
N PHE A 124 4.02 -46.21 11.28
CA PHE A 124 3.83 -45.50 12.54
C PHE A 124 2.64 -46.04 13.32
N VAL A 125 1.50 -46.26 12.68
CA VAL A 125 0.31 -46.85 13.33
C VAL A 125 0.63 -48.26 13.92
N LEU A 126 1.33 -49.10 13.18
CA LEU A 126 1.77 -50.43 13.68
C LEU A 126 2.78 -50.32 14.81
N GLY A 127 3.73 -49.39 14.72
CA GLY A 127 4.69 -49.13 15.78
C GLY A 127 4.02 -48.67 17.08
N GLU A 128 3.01 -47.78 16.98
CA GLU A 128 2.20 -47.35 18.16
C GLU A 128 1.38 -48.51 18.75
N ALA A 129 0.74 -49.31 17.92
CA ALA A 129 -0.04 -50.45 18.40
C ALA A 129 0.83 -51.45 19.18
N LEU A 130 2.02 -51.83 18.61
CA LEU A 130 2.95 -52.74 19.27
C LEU A 130 3.48 -52.15 20.59
N GLN A 131 3.83 -50.86 20.60
CA GLN A 131 4.32 -50.24 21.80
C GLN A 131 3.24 -50.12 22.85
N SER A 132 2.01 -49.79 22.48
CA SER A 132 0.86 -49.70 23.38
C SER A 132 0.53 -51.08 23.96
N LEU A 133 0.63 -52.14 23.17
CA LEU A 133 0.48 -53.51 23.65
C LEU A 133 1.53 -53.88 24.72
N ALA A 134 2.79 -53.44 24.52
CA ALA A 134 3.84 -53.64 25.51
C ALA A 134 3.59 -52.85 26.81
N TRP A 135 3.04 -51.62 26.71
CA TRP A 135 2.59 -50.88 27.89
C TRP A 135 1.40 -51.56 28.57
N ALA A 136 0.41 -52.09 27.83
CA ALA A 136 -0.73 -52.84 28.39
C ALA A 136 -0.30 -54.10 29.14
N ALA A 137 0.76 -54.74 28.72
CA ALA A 137 1.30 -55.93 29.45
C ALA A 137 1.78 -55.63 30.86
N MET A 138 2.02 -54.34 31.21
CA MET A 138 2.33 -53.89 32.54
C MET A 138 1.22 -54.24 33.57
N VAL A 139 -0.03 -54.34 33.12
CA VAL A 139 -1.15 -54.80 33.94
C VAL A 139 -0.89 -56.17 34.56
N GLY A 140 -0.26 -57.08 33.78
CA GLY A 140 0.11 -58.40 34.30
C GLY A 140 1.20 -58.39 35.38
N LEU A 141 2.02 -57.34 35.44
CA LEU A 141 3.07 -57.21 36.46
C LEU A 141 2.55 -56.89 37.85
N GLY A 142 1.29 -56.39 37.97
CA GLY A 142 0.67 -56.04 39.21
C GLY A 142 -0.53 -56.95 39.59
N ALA A 143 -0.68 -58.10 38.95
CA ALA A 143 -1.90 -58.92 38.98
C ALA A 143 -2.29 -59.45 40.38
N THR A 144 -1.41 -59.43 41.37
CA THR A 144 -1.73 -59.84 42.76
C THR A 144 -2.03 -58.63 43.64
N ASP A 145 -1.00 -57.98 44.19
CA ASP A 145 -1.16 -56.91 45.19
C ASP A 145 -0.91 -55.50 44.66
N GLY A 146 -0.42 -55.36 43.41
CA GLY A 146 -0.03 -54.11 42.75
C GLY A 146 -0.91 -53.67 41.55
N TRP A 147 -2.14 -54.20 41.44
CA TRP A 147 -2.98 -53.94 40.26
C TRP A 147 -3.37 -52.43 40.09
N THR A 148 -3.53 -51.70 41.22
CA THR A 148 -3.80 -50.25 41.19
C THR A 148 -2.63 -49.47 40.60
N PHE A 149 -1.39 -49.89 40.88
CA PHE A 149 -0.18 -49.35 40.30
C PHE A 149 -0.15 -49.55 38.78
N GLY A 150 -0.49 -50.77 38.32
CA GLY A 150 -0.60 -51.07 36.88
C GLY A 150 -1.64 -50.20 36.19
N LEU A 151 -2.80 -49.98 36.80
CA LEU A 151 -3.84 -49.12 36.25
C LEU A 151 -3.41 -47.65 36.17
N PHE A 152 -2.73 -47.15 37.21
CA PHE A 152 -2.21 -45.79 37.23
C PHE A 152 -1.14 -45.59 36.13
N GLY A 153 -0.23 -46.53 35.95
CA GLY A 153 0.75 -46.53 34.87
C GLY A 153 0.10 -46.52 33.47
N LEU A 154 -1.02 -47.27 33.27
CA LEU A 154 -1.77 -47.24 32.02
C LEU A 154 -2.39 -45.86 31.74
N VAL A 155 -2.92 -45.18 32.75
CA VAL A 155 -3.49 -43.83 32.58
C VAL A 155 -2.40 -42.84 32.16
N ILE A 156 -1.23 -42.89 32.80
CA ILE A 156 -0.08 -42.04 32.41
C ILE A 156 0.41 -42.37 30.99
N ALA A 157 0.57 -43.68 30.67
CA ALA A 157 0.97 -44.12 29.34
C ALA A 157 -0.01 -43.62 28.26
N SER A 158 -1.32 -43.62 28.56
CA SER A 158 -2.37 -43.11 27.68
C SER A 158 -2.25 -41.60 27.44
N ALA A 159 -1.99 -40.82 28.51
CA ALA A 159 -1.79 -39.37 28.38
C ALA A 159 -0.57 -39.04 27.47
N VAL A 160 0.55 -39.73 27.69
CA VAL A 160 1.75 -39.55 26.88
C VAL A 160 1.54 -39.99 25.43
N ALA A 161 0.91 -41.18 25.24
CA ALA A 161 0.60 -41.68 23.88
C ALA A 161 -0.30 -40.70 23.11
N THR A 162 -1.29 -40.11 23.80
CA THR A 162 -2.17 -39.09 23.22
C THR A 162 -1.39 -37.88 22.70
N MET A 163 -0.48 -37.34 23.52
CA MET A 163 0.33 -36.19 23.14
C MET A 163 1.24 -36.48 21.92
N LEU A 164 1.86 -37.66 21.90
CA LEU A 164 2.78 -38.06 20.87
C LEU A 164 2.10 -38.40 19.53
N ALA A 165 0.93 -39.05 19.60
CA ALA A 165 0.21 -39.54 18.43
C ALA A 165 -0.89 -38.58 17.91
N ALA A 166 -1.14 -37.47 18.58
CA ALA A 166 -2.27 -36.56 18.28
C ALA A 166 -2.32 -36.07 16.83
N THR A 167 -1.17 -35.83 16.18
CA THR A 167 -1.11 -35.36 14.79
C THR A 167 -1.49 -36.41 13.75
N VAL A 168 -1.58 -37.69 14.15
CA VAL A 168 -1.97 -38.82 13.28
C VAL A 168 -3.13 -39.57 13.95
N PRO A 169 -4.41 -39.28 13.63
CA PRO A 169 -5.56 -39.84 14.33
C PRO A 169 -5.57 -41.38 14.40
N ALA A 170 -5.17 -42.05 13.32
CA ALA A 170 -5.07 -43.49 13.29
C ALA A 170 -4.00 -44.03 14.27
N ALA A 171 -2.90 -43.29 14.45
CA ALA A 171 -1.86 -43.68 15.43
C ALA A 171 -2.34 -43.44 16.86
N ALA A 172 -3.10 -42.36 17.10
CA ALA A 172 -3.70 -42.09 18.41
C ALA A 172 -4.69 -43.21 18.84
N VAL A 173 -5.55 -43.66 17.90
CA VAL A 173 -6.45 -44.80 18.18
C VAL A 173 -5.64 -46.07 18.42
N ALA A 174 -4.62 -46.37 17.62
CA ALA A 174 -3.76 -47.52 17.75
C ALA A 174 -2.97 -47.51 19.08
N ALA A 175 -2.61 -46.34 19.56
CA ALA A 175 -1.93 -46.17 20.84
C ALA A 175 -2.87 -46.35 22.07
N LEU A 176 -4.14 -45.98 21.97
CA LEU A 176 -5.08 -46.05 23.09
C LEU A 176 -5.85 -47.39 23.18
N ALA A 177 -6.19 -48.01 22.05
CA ALA A 177 -7.02 -49.21 22.02
C ALA A 177 -6.45 -50.39 22.84
N PRO A 178 -5.15 -50.78 22.75
CA PRO A 178 -4.60 -51.86 23.58
C PRO A 178 -4.59 -51.54 25.06
N LEU A 179 -4.47 -50.27 25.45
CA LEU A 179 -4.50 -49.84 26.85
C LEU A 179 -5.92 -49.96 27.45
N ILE A 180 -6.97 -49.70 26.67
CA ILE A 180 -8.35 -49.97 27.06
C ILE A 180 -8.58 -51.43 27.31
N VAL A 181 -8.10 -52.30 26.37
CA VAL A 181 -8.21 -53.73 26.50
C VAL A 181 -7.45 -54.22 27.76
N GLY A 182 -6.26 -53.69 28.01
CA GLY A 182 -5.48 -53.98 29.22
C GLY A 182 -6.22 -53.58 30.53
N ALA A 183 -6.84 -52.39 30.56
CA ALA A 183 -7.61 -51.96 31.67
C ALA A 183 -8.85 -52.84 31.93
N LEU A 184 -9.55 -53.27 30.88
CA LEU A 184 -10.70 -54.16 30.98
C LEU A 184 -10.31 -55.59 31.42
N ALA A 185 -9.13 -56.06 30.98
CA ALA A 185 -8.62 -57.37 31.37
C ALA A 185 -8.38 -57.49 32.88
N LEU A 186 -8.09 -56.37 33.57
CA LEU A 186 -7.97 -56.33 35.03
C LEU A 186 -9.25 -56.78 35.74
N LEU A 187 -10.45 -56.51 35.21
CA LEU A 187 -11.70 -56.98 35.77
C LEU A 187 -11.84 -58.49 35.81
N ALA A 188 -11.18 -59.20 34.92
CA ALA A 188 -11.20 -60.66 34.90
C ALA A 188 -10.37 -61.26 36.04
N PHE A 189 -9.39 -60.52 36.59
CA PHE A 189 -8.46 -61.01 37.60
C PHE A 189 -8.77 -60.45 39.00
N SER A 190 -9.48 -59.28 39.12
CA SER A 190 -9.86 -58.65 40.40
C SER A 190 -11.23 -59.12 40.84
N ARG A 191 -11.34 -59.52 42.09
CA ARG A 191 -12.61 -59.89 42.74
C ARG A 191 -13.19 -58.78 43.65
N GLU A 192 -12.55 -57.63 43.68
CA GLU A 192 -12.90 -56.51 44.53
C GLU A 192 -13.89 -55.57 43.83
N THR A 193 -14.92 -55.11 44.58
CA THR A 193 -15.94 -54.18 44.08
C THR A 193 -15.31 -52.83 43.61
N ASP A 194 -14.25 -52.40 44.29
CA ASP A 194 -13.55 -51.15 44.02
C ASP A 194 -12.79 -51.19 42.68
N ALA A 195 -12.42 -52.38 42.20
CA ALA A 195 -11.79 -52.54 40.90
C ALA A 195 -12.69 -52.12 39.74
N LEU A 196 -14.00 -52.38 39.83
CA LEU A 196 -14.96 -51.94 38.80
C LEU A 196 -14.99 -50.40 38.66
N LEU A 197 -15.00 -49.69 39.80
CA LEU A 197 -15.00 -48.22 39.79
C LEU A 197 -13.71 -47.65 39.17
N LEU A 198 -12.57 -48.17 39.61
CA LEU A 198 -11.25 -47.68 39.10
C LEU A 198 -11.03 -47.99 37.62
N VAL A 199 -11.45 -49.17 37.15
CA VAL A 199 -11.39 -49.49 35.70
C VAL A 199 -12.36 -48.64 34.90
N ALA A 200 -13.57 -48.38 35.42
CA ALA A 200 -14.52 -47.45 34.79
C ALA A 200 -13.92 -46.04 34.68
N MET A 201 -13.24 -45.54 35.71
CA MET A 201 -12.52 -44.25 35.66
C MET A 201 -11.36 -44.28 34.65
N ALA A 202 -10.59 -45.36 34.59
CA ALA A 202 -9.52 -45.53 33.59
C ALA A 202 -10.08 -45.54 32.17
N CYS A 203 -11.16 -46.27 31.90
CA CYS A 203 -11.83 -46.25 30.59
C CYS A 203 -12.41 -44.86 30.26
N GLY A 204 -13.00 -44.17 31.25
CA GLY A 204 -13.47 -42.80 31.09
C GLY A 204 -12.33 -41.83 30.69
N SER A 205 -11.14 -41.98 31.32
CA SER A 205 -9.95 -41.20 30.95
C SER A 205 -9.51 -41.45 29.52
N GLN A 206 -9.66 -42.65 28.97
CA GLN A 206 -9.31 -42.97 27.57
C GLN A 206 -10.23 -42.23 26.60
N ILE A 207 -11.53 -42.12 26.91
CA ILE A 207 -12.48 -41.35 26.09
C ILE A 207 -12.06 -39.85 26.09
N PHE A 208 -11.69 -39.34 27.26
CA PHE A 208 -11.17 -37.97 27.39
C PHE A 208 -9.90 -37.77 26.54
N PHE A 209 -8.93 -38.67 26.62
CA PHE A 209 -7.70 -38.61 25.85
C PHE A 209 -7.94 -38.71 24.34
N LEU A 210 -8.89 -39.53 23.89
CA LEU A 210 -9.28 -39.58 22.49
C LEU A 210 -9.88 -38.22 22.00
N GLY A 211 -10.74 -37.64 22.83
CA GLY A 211 -11.29 -36.29 22.58
C GLY A 211 -10.18 -35.24 22.52
N LEU A 212 -9.21 -35.29 23.43
CA LEU A 212 -8.05 -34.41 23.44
C LEU A 212 -7.18 -34.58 22.20
N ALA A 213 -6.87 -35.82 21.78
CA ALA A 213 -6.14 -36.11 20.58
C ALA A 213 -6.82 -35.52 19.34
N ARG A 214 -8.15 -35.67 19.23
CA ARG A 214 -8.95 -35.05 18.15
C ARG A 214 -8.86 -33.54 18.17
N ARG A 215 -8.95 -32.90 19.34
CA ARG A 215 -8.85 -31.45 19.48
C ARG A 215 -7.46 -30.92 19.10
N LEU A 216 -6.40 -31.60 19.52
CA LEU A 216 -5.02 -31.28 19.13
C LEU A 216 -4.80 -31.43 17.62
N TYR A 217 -5.33 -32.48 17.02
CA TYR A 217 -5.30 -32.69 15.56
C TYR A 217 -5.97 -31.53 14.82
N THR A 218 -7.22 -31.19 15.18
CA THR A 218 -7.95 -30.09 14.51
C THR A 218 -7.26 -28.74 14.68
N SER A 219 -6.69 -28.48 15.86
CA SER A 219 -5.90 -27.28 16.11
C SER A 219 -4.64 -27.20 15.24
N THR A 220 -3.91 -28.33 15.11
CA THR A 220 -2.71 -28.39 14.29
C THR A 220 -3.03 -28.19 12.81
N VAL A 221 -4.10 -28.84 12.32
CA VAL A 221 -4.56 -28.65 10.93
C VAL A 221 -4.95 -27.21 10.68
N GLY A 222 -5.73 -26.59 11.57
CA GLY A 222 -6.12 -25.18 11.45
C GLY A 222 -4.90 -24.23 11.43
N ALA A 223 -3.90 -24.49 12.26
CA ALA A 223 -2.67 -23.71 12.27
C ALA A 223 -1.87 -23.83 10.94
N LEU A 224 -1.80 -25.05 10.38
CA LEU A 224 -1.13 -25.27 9.10
C LEU A 224 -1.87 -24.59 7.94
N GLN A 225 -3.21 -24.68 7.92
CA GLN A 225 -4.04 -24.00 6.90
C GLN A 225 -3.88 -22.49 6.98
N SER A 226 -3.98 -21.89 8.18
CA SER A 226 -3.80 -20.45 8.36
C SER A 226 -2.40 -19.98 7.95
N ARG A 227 -1.38 -20.81 8.14
CA ARG A 227 -0.02 -20.50 7.70
C ARG A 227 0.08 -20.50 6.17
N ALA A 228 -0.48 -21.51 5.52
CA ALA A 228 -0.48 -21.60 4.05
C ALA A 228 -1.26 -20.43 3.39
N GLU A 229 -2.41 -20.04 3.98
CA GLU A 229 -3.17 -18.87 3.52
C GLU A 229 -2.36 -17.57 3.66
N LYS A 230 -1.67 -17.38 4.79
CA LYS A 230 -0.81 -16.22 4.98
C LYS A 230 0.33 -16.18 3.95
N ASP A 231 1.01 -17.29 3.73
CA ASP A 231 2.11 -17.36 2.76
C ASP A 231 1.62 -17.06 1.33
N ALA A 232 0.41 -17.52 0.97
CA ALA A 232 -0.21 -17.19 -0.32
C ALA A 232 -0.51 -15.68 -0.45
N VAL A 233 -1.12 -15.07 0.58
CA VAL A 233 -1.41 -13.63 0.60
C VAL A 233 -0.14 -12.79 0.57
N PHE A 234 0.91 -13.20 1.28
CA PHE A 234 2.21 -12.51 1.21
C PHE A 234 2.79 -12.55 -0.20
N GLY A 235 2.74 -13.70 -0.89
CA GLY A 235 3.20 -13.81 -2.27
C GLY A 235 2.41 -12.92 -3.25
N GLU A 236 1.09 -12.82 -3.08
CA GLU A 236 0.26 -11.92 -3.88
C GLU A 236 0.57 -10.45 -3.62
N LEU A 237 0.79 -10.09 -2.34
CA LEU A 237 1.15 -8.73 -1.94
C LEU A 237 2.51 -8.30 -2.52
N GLU A 238 3.52 -9.17 -2.44
CA GLU A 238 4.84 -8.91 -3.03
C GLU A 238 4.75 -8.71 -4.55
N GLN A 239 3.97 -9.55 -5.23
CA GLN A 239 3.76 -9.41 -6.68
C GLN A 239 3.02 -8.12 -7.03
N ALA A 240 1.96 -7.76 -6.28
CA ALA A 240 1.22 -6.51 -6.48
C ALA A 240 2.11 -5.29 -6.25
N LYS A 241 2.95 -5.32 -5.20
CA LYS A 241 3.92 -4.27 -4.92
C LYS A 241 4.94 -4.11 -6.04
N ALA A 242 5.53 -5.20 -6.52
CA ALA A 242 6.49 -5.16 -7.62
C ALA A 242 5.88 -4.58 -8.91
N ASN A 243 4.63 -4.96 -9.22
CA ASN A 243 3.91 -4.42 -10.37
C ASN A 243 3.61 -2.91 -10.22
N SER A 244 3.25 -2.46 -9.01
CA SER A 244 2.99 -1.05 -8.71
C SER A 244 4.27 -0.21 -8.83
N ASP A 245 5.40 -0.68 -8.28
CA ASP A 245 6.69 0.00 -8.35
C ASP A 245 7.18 0.11 -9.80
N GLU A 246 7.00 -0.92 -10.62
CA GLU A 246 7.33 -0.89 -12.04
C GLU A 246 6.45 0.09 -12.82
N ALA A 247 5.13 0.12 -12.56
CA ALA A 247 4.21 1.06 -13.19
C ALA A 247 4.58 2.51 -12.83
N ARG A 248 4.91 2.78 -11.56
CA ARG A 248 5.37 4.09 -11.09
C ARG A 248 6.65 4.51 -11.81
N ARG A 249 7.65 3.63 -11.89
CA ARG A 249 8.92 3.92 -12.57
C ARG A 249 8.70 4.28 -14.04
N ARG A 250 7.86 3.54 -14.75
CA ARG A 250 7.52 3.84 -16.15
C ARG A 250 6.82 5.19 -16.31
N ALA A 251 5.92 5.53 -15.39
CA ALA A 251 5.25 6.83 -15.40
C ALA A 251 6.24 7.98 -15.14
N GLU A 252 7.17 7.82 -14.20
CA GLU A 252 8.23 8.79 -13.91
C GLU A 252 9.16 8.96 -15.12
N GLU A 253 9.60 7.88 -15.75
CA GLU A 253 10.45 7.90 -16.96
C GLU A 253 9.75 8.62 -18.14
N ALA A 254 8.45 8.32 -18.36
CA ALA A 254 7.65 8.96 -19.39
C ALA A 254 7.48 10.48 -19.13
N ASN A 255 7.26 10.88 -17.87
CA ASN A 255 7.13 12.28 -17.49
C ASN A 255 8.47 13.04 -17.67
N LEU A 256 9.59 12.40 -17.31
CA LEU A 256 10.92 12.95 -17.56
C LEU A 256 11.22 13.12 -19.05
N ALA A 257 10.87 12.14 -19.87
CA ALA A 257 11.04 12.20 -21.32
C ALA A 257 10.18 13.32 -21.94
N LYS A 258 8.90 13.45 -21.50
CA LYS A 258 7.99 14.54 -21.89
C LYS A 258 8.60 15.91 -21.59
N SER A 259 9.11 16.10 -20.37
CA SER A 259 9.68 17.38 -19.95
C SER A 259 10.96 17.74 -20.71
N ARG A 260 11.85 16.76 -20.97
CA ARG A 260 13.06 16.97 -21.78
C ARG A 260 12.71 17.33 -23.23
N PHE A 261 11.76 16.61 -23.83
CA PHE A 261 11.29 16.88 -25.19
C PHE A 261 10.76 18.31 -25.31
N LEU A 262 9.87 18.72 -24.40
CA LEU A 262 9.31 20.08 -24.42
C LEU A 262 10.38 21.16 -24.22
N ALA A 263 11.37 20.94 -23.34
CA ALA A 263 12.46 21.87 -23.14
C ALA A 263 13.32 22.04 -24.41
N THR A 264 13.68 20.95 -25.11
CA THR A 264 14.45 20.98 -26.33
C THR A 264 13.66 21.65 -27.47
N MET A 265 12.40 21.23 -27.66
CA MET A 265 11.53 21.79 -28.70
C MET A 265 11.32 23.29 -28.56
N SER A 266 11.20 23.79 -27.31
CA SER A 266 11.09 25.23 -27.09
C SER A 266 12.32 25.99 -27.55
N HIS A 267 13.49 25.49 -27.26
CA HIS A 267 14.72 26.14 -27.70
C HIS A 267 14.82 26.19 -29.22
N GLU A 268 14.48 25.06 -29.86
CA GLU A 268 14.49 24.93 -31.34
C GLU A 268 13.40 25.76 -32.04
N LEU A 269 12.27 26.01 -31.36
CA LEU A 269 11.21 26.88 -31.87
C LEU A 269 11.48 28.36 -31.61
N ARG A 270 12.11 28.72 -30.48
CA ARG A 270 12.41 30.11 -30.14
C ARG A 270 13.36 30.79 -31.15
N THR A 271 14.38 30.07 -31.63
CA THR A 271 15.39 30.64 -32.52
C THR A 271 14.82 31.13 -33.87
N PRO A 272 14.10 30.31 -34.67
CA PRO A 272 13.49 30.82 -35.92
C PRO A 272 12.39 31.85 -35.66
N LEU A 273 11.65 31.70 -34.52
CA LEU A 273 10.59 32.64 -34.17
C LEU A 273 11.14 34.03 -33.83
N ASN A 274 12.27 34.12 -33.10
CA ASN A 274 12.94 35.39 -32.84
C ASN A 274 13.44 36.07 -34.13
N ALA A 275 13.89 35.30 -35.14
CA ALA A 275 14.25 35.84 -36.44
C ALA A 275 13.02 36.42 -37.18
N ILE A 276 11.88 35.69 -37.18
CA ILE A 276 10.61 36.16 -37.77
C ILE A 276 10.15 37.44 -37.06
N LEU A 277 10.20 37.48 -35.74
CA LEU A 277 9.84 38.65 -34.92
C LEU A 277 10.76 39.84 -35.25
N GLY A 278 12.07 39.62 -35.30
CA GLY A 278 13.02 40.71 -35.62
C GLY A 278 12.78 41.32 -37.00
N PHE A 279 12.60 40.47 -38.03
CA PHE A 279 12.31 40.98 -39.37
C PHE A 279 10.94 41.67 -39.47
N SER A 280 9.91 41.12 -38.84
CA SER A 280 8.58 41.74 -38.82
C SER A 280 8.56 43.05 -38.05
N GLU A 281 9.35 43.17 -36.97
CA GLU A 281 9.52 44.42 -36.23
C GLU A 281 10.19 45.51 -37.04
N VAL A 282 11.27 45.18 -37.78
CA VAL A 282 11.94 46.10 -38.71
C VAL A 282 10.98 46.58 -39.80
N MET A 283 10.17 45.70 -40.37
CA MET A 283 9.16 46.03 -41.36
C MET A 283 8.02 46.88 -40.76
N LYS A 284 7.46 46.51 -39.61
CA LYS A 284 6.39 47.22 -38.89
C LYS A 284 6.78 48.68 -38.55
N ASN A 285 8.05 48.87 -38.17
CA ASN A 285 8.58 50.17 -37.77
C ASN A 285 9.18 50.94 -38.95
N GLU A 286 9.08 50.42 -40.16
CA GLU A 286 9.55 51.05 -41.40
C GLU A 286 11.02 51.55 -41.34
N VAL A 287 11.91 50.75 -40.64
CA VAL A 287 13.31 51.16 -40.34
C VAL A 287 14.12 51.47 -41.59
N PHE A 288 13.86 50.80 -42.72
CA PHE A 288 14.56 51.03 -44.03
C PHE A 288 13.77 51.90 -44.99
N GLY A 289 12.72 52.56 -44.52
CA GLY A 289 11.89 53.44 -45.34
C GLY A 289 10.43 53.01 -45.37
N ALA A 290 9.54 53.94 -45.75
CA ALA A 290 8.10 53.70 -45.74
C ALA A 290 7.68 52.66 -46.75
N HIS A 291 6.69 51.87 -46.45
CA HIS A 291 6.12 50.87 -47.36
C HIS A 291 5.42 51.52 -48.54
N ALA A 292 5.57 50.95 -49.73
CA ALA A 292 4.90 51.41 -50.92
C ALA A 292 3.37 51.33 -50.88
N ALA A 293 2.83 50.40 -50.08
CA ALA A 293 1.42 50.25 -49.80
C ALA A 293 1.19 50.11 -48.27
N PRO A 294 0.20 50.84 -47.70
CA PRO A 294 -0.11 50.79 -46.25
C PRO A 294 -0.41 49.39 -45.73
N SER A 295 -0.96 48.49 -46.58
CA SER A 295 -1.27 47.10 -46.25
C SER A 295 -0.03 46.27 -45.86
N TYR A 296 1.17 46.60 -46.33
CA TYR A 296 2.38 45.89 -45.93
C TYR A 296 2.74 46.14 -44.44
N ARG A 297 2.48 47.32 -43.96
CA ARG A 297 2.66 47.64 -42.53
C ARG A 297 1.66 46.86 -41.67
N GLU A 298 0.43 46.74 -42.12
CA GLU A 298 -0.61 45.96 -41.46
C GLU A 298 -0.22 44.49 -41.43
N TYR A 299 0.18 43.89 -42.56
CA TYR A 299 0.68 42.52 -42.62
C TYR A 299 1.91 42.27 -41.74
N SER A 300 2.85 43.23 -41.69
CA SER A 300 4.02 43.13 -40.82
C SER A 300 3.63 43.16 -39.33
N THR A 301 2.62 43.96 -38.99
CA THR A 301 2.06 44.01 -37.64
C THR A 301 1.40 42.68 -37.28
N ASP A 302 0.61 42.12 -38.17
CA ASP A 302 -0.09 40.84 -37.95
C ASP A 302 0.91 39.67 -37.81
N ILE A 303 1.97 39.66 -38.59
CA ILE A 303 3.06 38.65 -38.50
C ILE A 303 3.76 38.79 -37.15
N HIS A 304 4.09 40.01 -36.73
CA HIS A 304 4.76 40.29 -35.47
C HIS A 304 3.89 39.86 -34.27
N ASP A 305 2.65 40.27 -34.26
CA ASP A 305 1.72 40.00 -33.15
C ASP A 305 1.38 38.49 -33.05
N SER A 306 1.25 37.80 -34.20
CA SER A 306 1.10 36.34 -34.26
C SER A 306 2.34 35.61 -33.73
N GLY A 307 3.54 36.10 -34.12
CA GLY A 307 4.80 35.55 -33.63
C GLY A 307 5.00 35.73 -32.13
N MET A 308 4.67 36.90 -31.58
CA MET A 308 4.70 37.17 -30.15
C MET A 308 3.71 36.28 -29.38
N HIS A 309 2.53 36.08 -29.96
CA HIS A 309 1.56 35.16 -29.38
C HIS A 309 2.09 33.72 -29.28
N LEU A 310 2.71 33.23 -30.38
CA LEU A 310 3.28 31.87 -30.39
C LEU A 310 4.44 31.73 -29.39
N LEU A 311 5.31 32.72 -29.27
CA LEU A 311 6.40 32.73 -28.29
C LEU A 311 5.90 32.64 -26.87
N ASN A 312 4.83 33.41 -26.53
CA ASN A 312 4.21 33.36 -25.22
C ASN A 312 3.60 31.97 -24.95
N LEU A 313 2.92 31.36 -25.93
CA LEU A 313 2.38 30.01 -25.80
C LEU A 313 3.47 28.98 -25.50
N ILE A 314 4.58 29.03 -26.22
CA ILE A 314 5.72 28.12 -25.99
C ILE A 314 6.26 28.28 -24.58
N ASN A 315 6.42 29.52 -24.08
CA ASN A 315 6.91 29.77 -22.73
C ASN A 315 5.92 29.28 -21.68
N GLU A 316 4.60 29.48 -21.86
CA GLU A 316 3.56 28.96 -20.98
C GLU A 316 3.56 27.42 -20.88
N ILE A 317 3.72 26.72 -22.01
CA ILE A 317 3.83 25.25 -22.05
C ILE A 317 5.06 24.77 -21.28
N LEU A 318 6.19 25.48 -21.43
CA LEU A 318 7.42 25.12 -20.71
C LEU A 318 7.29 25.33 -19.22
N ASP A 319 6.74 26.50 -18.79
CA ASP A 319 6.56 26.80 -17.37
C ASP A 319 5.66 25.74 -16.74
N LEU A 320 4.53 25.39 -17.39
CA LEU A 320 3.64 24.36 -16.93
C LEU A 320 4.34 22.99 -16.83
N SER A 321 5.13 22.62 -17.87
CA SER A 321 5.87 21.35 -17.88
C SER A 321 6.92 21.27 -16.76
N ARG A 322 7.59 22.38 -16.43
CA ARG A 322 8.56 22.47 -15.31
C ARG A 322 7.85 22.35 -13.97
N ILE A 323 6.69 22.99 -13.82
CA ILE A 323 5.86 22.92 -12.62
C ILE A 323 5.37 21.49 -12.39
N GLU A 324 4.76 20.85 -13.41
CA GLU A 324 4.25 19.48 -13.35
C GLU A 324 5.36 18.44 -13.03
N ALA A 325 6.57 18.68 -13.52
CA ALA A 325 7.73 17.82 -13.28
C ALA A 325 8.45 18.09 -11.95
N GLY A 326 7.98 19.08 -11.15
CA GLY A 326 8.64 19.50 -9.89
C GLY A 326 10.04 20.10 -10.11
N ARG A 327 10.30 20.68 -11.30
CA ARG A 327 11.60 21.25 -11.72
C ARG A 327 11.59 22.76 -11.85
N TYR A 328 10.54 23.40 -11.39
CA TYR A 328 10.49 24.85 -11.33
C TYR A 328 11.33 25.33 -10.16
N GLU A 329 12.42 26.01 -10.45
CA GLU A 329 13.33 26.60 -9.44
C GLU A 329 12.80 27.97 -9.05
N MET A 330 12.30 28.10 -7.82
CA MET A 330 11.86 29.39 -7.27
C MET A 330 13.05 30.21 -6.81
N ASN A 331 13.09 31.48 -7.24
CA ASN A 331 14.04 32.45 -6.76
C ASN A 331 13.37 33.33 -5.70
N GLU A 332 13.34 32.83 -4.47
CA GLU A 332 12.61 33.47 -3.37
C GLU A 332 13.40 34.64 -2.79
N GLU A 333 12.72 35.76 -2.60
CA GLU A 333 13.25 37.01 -2.07
C GLU A 333 12.20 37.74 -1.22
N ALA A 334 12.58 38.86 -0.56
CA ALA A 334 11.70 39.65 0.26
C ALA A 334 10.84 40.59 -0.62
N VAL A 335 9.64 40.16 -0.99
CA VAL A 335 8.73 40.84 -1.93
C VAL A 335 7.61 41.59 -1.20
N GLN A 336 7.25 42.79 -1.65
CA GLN A 336 6.08 43.50 -1.22
C GLN A 336 4.89 43.24 -2.17
N LEU A 337 3.96 42.38 -1.73
CA LEU A 337 2.86 41.89 -2.57
C LEU A 337 2.01 43.03 -3.14
N ALA A 338 1.72 44.04 -2.34
CA ALA A 338 0.96 45.24 -2.75
C ALA A 338 1.62 45.93 -3.97
N HIS A 339 2.95 46.10 -3.94
CA HIS A 339 3.69 46.75 -5.00
C HIS A 339 3.64 45.95 -6.32
N VAL A 340 3.85 44.64 -6.26
CA VAL A 340 3.73 43.73 -7.44
C VAL A 340 2.34 43.84 -8.09
N VAL A 341 1.29 43.89 -7.27
CA VAL A 341 -0.09 44.01 -7.76
C VAL A 341 -0.33 45.36 -8.42
N GLU A 342 0.17 46.46 -7.81
CA GLU A 342 0.04 47.82 -8.38
C GLU A 342 0.75 47.94 -9.73
N GLU A 343 1.96 47.41 -9.86
CA GLU A 343 2.68 47.41 -11.15
C GLU A 343 1.92 46.61 -12.22
N CYS A 344 1.45 45.40 -11.90
CA CYS A 344 0.67 44.57 -12.83
C CYS A 344 -0.64 45.29 -13.25
N ARG A 345 -1.33 45.91 -12.30
CA ARG A 345 -2.52 46.71 -12.60
C ARG A 345 -2.20 47.88 -13.54
N HIS A 346 -1.06 48.58 -13.30
CA HIS A 346 -0.65 49.67 -14.15
C HIS A 346 -0.41 49.21 -15.60
N MET A 347 0.30 48.06 -15.78
CA MET A 347 0.53 47.47 -17.07
C MET A 347 -0.78 47.10 -17.83
N MET A 348 -1.80 46.68 -17.11
CA MET A 348 -3.10 46.31 -17.70
C MET A 348 -4.02 47.49 -17.88
N GLY A 349 -3.69 48.66 -17.31
CA GLY A 349 -4.52 49.86 -17.30
C GLY A 349 -4.87 50.40 -18.67
N LEU A 350 -3.91 50.39 -19.61
CA LEU A 350 -4.15 50.84 -21.00
C LEU A 350 -5.14 49.93 -21.74
N LYS A 351 -5.00 48.59 -21.56
CA LYS A 351 -5.91 47.62 -22.18
C LYS A 351 -7.33 47.72 -21.62
N ALA A 352 -7.48 47.91 -20.31
CA ALA A 352 -8.76 48.09 -19.66
C ALA A 352 -9.43 49.42 -20.11
N LYS A 353 -8.66 50.53 -20.19
CA LYS A 353 -9.16 51.82 -20.70
C LYS A 353 -9.64 51.74 -22.15
N ALA A 354 -8.94 51.02 -23.00
CA ALA A 354 -9.35 50.81 -24.41
C ALA A 354 -10.71 50.06 -24.52
N LYS A 355 -11.09 49.27 -23.51
CA LYS A 355 -12.39 48.60 -23.40
C LYS A 355 -13.39 49.36 -22.51
N ASN A 356 -13.10 50.59 -22.06
CA ASN A 356 -13.90 51.35 -21.10
C ASN A 356 -14.19 50.60 -19.80
N GLN A 357 -13.29 49.73 -19.35
CA GLN A 357 -13.43 48.98 -18.10
C GLN A 357 -12.85 49.78 -16.92
N ALA A 358 -13.48 49.67 -15.73
CA ALA A 358 -13.06 50.38 -14.51
C ALA A 358 -12.35 49.38 -13.56
N PHE A 359 -11.19 49.81 -13.03
CA PHE A 359 -10.55 49.12 -11.89
C PHE A 359 -11.04 49.71 -10.56
N ARG A 360 -11.47 48.83 -9.62
CA ARG A 360 -11.65 49.17 -8.19
C ARG A 360 -10.57 48.46 -7.37
N GLU A 361 -9.91 49.23 -6.53
CA GLU A 361 -8.75 48.77 -5.78
C GLU A 361 -9.00 48.84 -4.29
N PHE A 362 -8.71 47.75 -3.58
CA PHE A 362 -8.73 47.65 -2.14
C PHE A 362 -7.41 46.99 -1.72
N ILE A 363 -6.34 47.78 -1.75
CA ILE A 363 -4.98 47.32 -1.47
C ILE A 363 -4.55 47.84 -0.12
N ASP A 364 -4.23 46.92 0.80
CA ASP A 364 -3.63 47.28 2.08
C ASP A 364 -2.12 47.52 1.90
N ALA A 365 -1.75 48.82 1.85
CA ALA A 365 -0.34 49.22 1.69
C ALA A 365 0.52 48.93 2.95
N SER A 366 -0.09 48.61 4.07
CA SER A 366 0.62 48.34 5.34
C SER A 366 1.10 46.88 5.45
N LEU A 367 0.82 46.03 4.46
CA LEU A 367 1.23 44.63 4.45
C LEU A 367 2.76 44.50 4.51
N PRO A 368 3.30 43.66 5.42
CA PRO A 368 4.73 43.34 5.43
C PRO A 368 5.16 42.59 4.20
N ARG A 369 6.48 42.51 3.97
CA ARG A 369 7.05 41.68 2.90
C ARG A 369 6.79 40.23 3.16
N ILE A 370 6.75 39.46 2.07
CA ILE A 370 6.65 38.00 2.06
C ILE A 370 7.87 37.40 1.40
N TRP A 371 8.27 36.21 1.84
CA TRP A 371 9.33 35.44 1.22
C TRP A 371 8.76 34.67 0.02
N ALA A 372 9.01 35.14 -1.19
CA ALA A 372 8.37 34.63 -2.40
C ALA A 372 9.21 34.93 -3.65
N ASP A 373 8.92 34.24 -4.75
CA ASP A 373 9.48 34.57 -6.06
C ASP A 373 8.67 35.69 -6.72
N GLU A 374 9.27 36.88 -6.87
CA GLU A 374 8.61 38.07 -7.45
C GLU A 374 8.12 37.82 -8.88
N ARG A 375 8.90 37.09 -9.69
CA ARG A 375 8.53 36.78 -11.09
C ARG A 375 7.30 35.87 -11.15
N ALA A 376 7.27 34.86 -10.28
CA ALA A 376 6.14 33.97 -10.18
C ALA A 376 4.87 34.71 -9.68
N LEU A 377 5.00 35.58 -8.68
CA LEU A 377 3.88 36.42 -8.20
C LEU A 377 3.38 37.36 -9.31
N ARG A 378 4.29 38.00 -10.03
CA ARG A 378 3.95 38.86 -11.18
C ARG A 378 3.20 38.06 -12.26
N GLN A 379 3.64 36.85 -12.56
CA GLN A 379 2.98 35.97 -13.53
C GLN A 379 1.57 35.56 -13.04
N ILE A 380 1.42 35.21 -11.76
CA ILE A 380 0.11 34.94 -11.14
C ILE A 380 -0.82 36.14 -11.36
N VAL A 381 -0.41 37.33 -10.94
CA VAL A 381 -1.26 38.54 -10.96
C VAL A 381 -1.59 38.95 -12.40
N LEU A 382 -0.60 38.89 -13.33
CA LEU A 382 -0.83 39.25 -14.74
C LEU A 382 -1.80 38.25 -15.40
N ASN A 383 -1.71 36.96 -15.12
CA ASN A 383 -2.64 35.98 -15.64
C ASN A 383 -4.08 36.23 -15.15
N LEU A 384 -4.24 36.55 -13.87
CA LEU A 384 -5.55 36.87 -13.30
C LEU A 384 -6.13 38.14 -13.88
N LEU A 385 -5.34 39.23 -13.94
CA LEU A 385 -5.78 40.51 -14.49
C LEU A 385 -6.04 40.45 -16.00
N SER A 386 -5.20 39.74 -16.76
CA SER A 386 -5.39 39.52 -18.19
C SER A 386 -6.71 38.80 -18.48
N ASN A 387 -7.02 37.76 -17.71
CA ASN A 387 -8.29 37.05 -17.81
C ASN A 387 -9.47 37.99 -17.46
N ALA A 388 -9.38 38.75 -16.38
CA ALA A 388 -10.40 39.70 -16.00
C ALA A 388 -10.67 40.76 -17.09
N VAL A 389 -9.61 41.40 -17.62
CA VAL A 389 -9.73 42.37 -18.74
C VAL A 389 -10.27 41.76 -20.02
N LYS A 390 -9.90 40.51 -20.27
CA LYS A 390 -10.33 39.76 -21.45
C LYS A 390 -11.83 39.48 -21.42
N PHE A 391 -12.34 38.92 -20.32
CA PHE A 391 -13.71 38.41 -20.22
C PHE A 391 -14.71 39.44 -19.69
N THR A 392 -14.27 40.56 -19.10
CA THR A 392 -15.16 41.64 -18.72
C THR A 392 -15.66 42.38 -19.96
N PRO A 393 -16.99 42.57 -20.12
CA PRO A 393 -17.53 43.32 -21.24
C PRO A 393 -17.13 44.80 -21.18
N PRO A 394 -17.19 45.52 -22.31
CA PRO A 394 -16.96 46.97 -22.31
C PRO A 394 -17.87 47.71 -21.30
N GLY A 395 -17.30 48.62 -20.52
CA GLY A 395 -18.00 49.33 -19.46
C GLY A 395 -18.15 48.55 -18.15
N GLY A 396 -17.63 47.32 -18.07
CA GLY A 396 -17.67 46.51 -16.86
C GLY A 396 -16.60 46.89 -15.83
N GLU A 397 -16.62 46.21 -14.68
CA GLU A 397 -15.82 46.53 -13.52
C GLU A 397 -14.92 45.34 -13.15
N ILE A 398 -13.65 45.60 -12.78
CA ILE A 398 -12.68 44.66 -12.27
C ILE A 398 -12.26 45.12 -10.87
N THR A 399 -12.48 44.30 -9.87
CA THR A 399 -12.11 44.60 -8.45
C THR A 399 -10.86 43.82 -8.08
N ILE A 400 -9.86 44.50 -7.55
CA ILE A 400 -8.61 43.95 -7.03
C ILE A 400 -8.58 44.15 -5.53
N LYS A 401 -8.34 43.07 -4.76
CA LYS A 401 -8.19 43.12 -3.30
C LYS A 401 -6.87 42.49 -2.89
N VAL A 402 -6.14 43.17 -2.01
CA VAL A 402 -4.92 42.64 -1.39
C VAL A 402 -5.00 42.92 0.10
N GLY A 403 -4.80 41.91 0.91
CA GLY A 403 -4.96 42.05 2.36
C GLY A 403 -4.54 40.81 3.13
N TRP A 404 -4.89 40.81 4.42
CA TRP A 404 -4.62 39.72 5.34
C TRP A 404 -5.65 38.62 5.24
N THR A 405 -5.18 37.37 5.35
CA THR A 405 -6.06 36.21 5.62
C THR A 405 -6.35 36.11 7.13
N SER A 406 -7.43 35.46 7.50
CA SER A 406 -7.75 35.18 8.92
C SER A 406 -6.69 34.35 9.65
N SER A 407 -5.84 33.63 8.91
CA SER A 407 -4.75 32.82 9.43
C SER A 407 -3.41 33.55 9.52
N GLY A 408 -3.36 34.84 9.25
CA GLY A 408 -2.14 35.66 9.31
C GLY A 408 -1.27 35.60 8.03
N GLY A 409 -1.75 35.00 6.97
CA GLY A 409 -1.13 35.05 5.64
C GLY A 409 -1.63 36.28 4.85
N GLN A 410 -1.20 36.39 3.59
CA GLN A 410 -1.65 37.43 2.67
C GLN A 410 -2.44 36.83 1.52
N TYR A 411 -3.32 37.64 0.91
CA TYR A 411 -4.08 37.21 -0.27
C TYR A 411 -4.13 38.28 -1.35
N VAL A 412 -4.29 37.83 -2.59
CA VAL A 412 -4.70 38.63 -3.73
C VAL A 412 -6.01 38.07 -4.25
N ALA A 413 -7.01 38.88 -4.46
CA ALA A 413 -8.25 38.50 -5.12
C ALA A 413 -8.53 39.41 -6.31
N VAL A 414 -8.87 38.81 -7.45
CA VAL A 414 -9.32 39.51 -8.65
C VAL A 414 -10.74 39.07 -8.96
N LYS A 415 -11.68 40.01 -8.97
CA LYS A 415 -13.07 39.77 -9.32
C LYS A 415 -13.43 40.58 -10.55
N ASP A 416 -14.04 39.94 -11.53
CA ASP A 416 -14.56 40.54 -12.73
C ASP A 416 -16.11 40.52 -12.76
N SER A 417 -16.69 41.41 -13.56
CA SER A 417 -18.13 41.45 -13.84
C SER A 417 -18.46 40.82 -15.19
N GLY A 418 -17.70 39.80 -15.58
CA GLY A 418 -17.83 39.09 -16.83
C GLY A 418 -19.00 38.09 -16.85
N PRO A 419 -19.07 37.25 -17.89
CA PRO A 419 -20.18 36.30 -18.06
C PRO A 419 -20.20 35.18 -17.02
N GLY A 420 -19.12 34.99 -16.25
CA GLY A 420 -18.96 33.90 -15.32
C GLY A 420 -18.72 32.55 -16.00
N ILE A 421 -18.52 31.52 -15.19
CA ILE A 421 -18.23 30.15 -15.60
C ILE A 421 -19.29 29.24 -14.97
N PRO A 422 -19.97 28.40 -15.74
CA PRO A 422 -20.84 27.36 -15.20
C PRO A 422 -20.09 26.38 -14.29
N GLU A 423 -20.76 25.87 -13.26
CA GLU A 423 -20.13 24.99 -12.26
C GLU A 423 -19.56 23.70 -12.87
N ASP A 424 -20.26 23.15 -13.85
CA ASP A 424 -19.85 21.96 -14.62
C ASP A 424 -18.63 22.18 -15.56
N GLU A 425 -18.30 23.45 -15.83
CA GLU A 425 -17.13 23.80 -16.64
C GLU A 425 -15.88 24.18 -15.82
N ILE A 426 -15.99 24.30 -14.49
CA ILE A 426 -14.87 24.73 -13.61
C ILE A 426 -13.68 23.77 -13.74
N ASP A 427 -13.90 22.45 -13.67
CA ASP A 427 -12.83 21.47 -13.83
C ASP A 427 -12.19 21.54 -15.23
N THR A 428 -12.99 21.82 -16.25
CA THR A 428 -12.51 21.98 -17.63
C THR A 428 -11.59 23.18 -17.75
N VAL A 429 -11.98 24.34 -17.21
CA VAL A 429 -11.16 25.56 -17.31
C VAL A 429 -9.91 25.51 -16.42
N MET A 430 -9.90 24.64 -15.41
CA MET A 430 -8.75 24.36 -14.58
C MET A 430 -7.80 23.29 -15.17
N SER A 431 -8.19 22.59 -16.23
CA SER A 431 -7.33 21.66 -16.95
C SER A 431 -6.44 22.36 -17.96
N SER A 432 -5.28 21.77 -18.28
CA SER A 432 -4.35 22.27 -19.29
C SER A 432 -5.03 22.31 -20.66
N PHE A 433 -4.98 23.47 -21.33
CA PHE A 433 -5.68 23.76 -22.59
C PHE A 433 -7.21 23.78 -22.49
N GLY A 434 -7.77 23.74 -21.28
CA GLY A 434 -9.20 23.79 -21.05
C GLY A 434 -9.77 25.20 -21.32
N ARG A 435 -10.87 25.28 -22.06
CA ARG A 435 -11.57 26.53 -22.40
C ARG A 435 -13.05 26.37 -22.13
N GLY A 436 -13.61 27.30 -21.38
CA GLY A 436 -15.05 27.35 -21.15
C GLY A 436 -15.85 27.66 -22.42
N SER A 437 -17.09 27.24 -22.46
CA SER A 437 -18.00 27.41 -23.62
C SER A 437 -18.17 28.88 -24.04
N MET A 438 -18.15 29.82 -23.10
CA MET A 438 -18.26 31.25 -23.36
C MET A 438 -16.98 31.80 -24.03
N ALA A 439 -15.78 31.34 -23.64
CA ALA A 439 -14.53 31.72 -24.29
C ALA A 439 -14.47 31.28 -25.77
N ILE A 440 -15.10 30.15 -26.08
CA ILE A 440 -15.21 29.63 -27.46
C ILE A 440 -16.19 30.47 -28.28
N LYS A 441 -17.36 30.85 -27.70
CA LYS A 441 -18.40 31.62 -28.37
C LYS A 441 -17.98 33.05 -28.68
N THR A 442 -17.18 33.68 -27.81
CA THR A 442 -16.73 35.07 -28.01
C THR A 442 -15.49 35.18 -28.91
N ALA A 443 -15.01 34.04 -29.46
CA ALA A 443 -13.79 33.96 -30.28
C ALA A 443 -12.54 34.63 -29.62
N GLU A 444 -12.58 34.78 -28.29
CA GLU A 444 -11.46 35.36 -27.54
C GLU A 444 -10.26 34.41 -27.57
N GLN A 445 -9.14 34.91 -28.11
CA GLN A 445 -7.89 34.13 -28.17
C GLN A 445 -7.34 33.86 -26.79
N GLY A 446 -6.92 32.63 -26.52
CA GLY A 446 -6.26 32.25 -25.25
C GLY A 446 -5.82 30.81 -25.26
N SER A 447 -4.69 30.53 -24.60
CA SER A 447 -4.04 29.22 -24.53
C SER A 447 -4.80 28.16 -23.70
N GLY A 448 -5.60 28.61 -22.72
CA GLY A 448 -6.14 27.75 -21.68
C GLY A 448 -5.09 27.24 -20.67
N LEU A 449 -3.92 27.89 -20.62
CA LEU A 449 -2.81 27.53 -19.74
C LEU A 449 -2.70 28.44 -18.51
N GLY A 450 -3.27 29.64 -18.55
CA GLY A 450 -3.08 30.66 -17.52
C GLY A 450 -3.52 30.20 -16.13
N LEU A 451 -4.73 29.64 -15.96
CA LEU A 451 -5.22 29.18 -14.65
C LEU A 451 -4.46 27.95 -14.10
N PRO A 452 -4.16 26.92 -14.89
CA PRO A 452 -3.25 25.83 -14.47
C PRO A 452 -1.89 26.32 -13.98
N ILE A 453 -1.27 27.29 -14.69
CA ILE A 453 0.01 27.88 -14.29
C ILE A 453 -0.14 28.63 -12.95
N VAL A 454 -1.19 29.47 -12.81
CA VAL A 454 -1.47 30.17 -11.55
C VAL A 454 -1.59 29.17 -10.41
N LYS A 455 -2.40 28.12 -10.56
CA LYS A 455 -2.56 27.10 -9.53
C LYS A 455 -1.21 26.46 -9.16
N GLY A 456 -0.43 26.04 -10.14
CA GLY A 456 0.87 25.40 -9.92
C GLY A 456 1.88 26.31 -9.22
N LEU A 457 1.96 27.61 -9.60
CA LEU A 457 2.81 28.60 -8.94
C LEU A 457 2.36 28.87 -7.49
N VAL A 458 1.06 28.91 -7.24
CA VAL A 458 0.51 29.06 -5.89
C VAL A 458 0.84 27.85 -5.03
N ASP A 459 0.69 26.63 -5.57
CA ASP A 459 1.02 25.38 -4.87
C ASP A 459 2.51 25.32 -4.51
N LEU A 460 3.41 25.78 -5.39
CA LEU A 460 4.85 25.90 -5.13
C LEU A 460 5.15 26.87 -3.98
N HIS A 461 4.37 27.92 -3.82
CA HIS A 461 4.45 28.82 -2.66
C HIS A 461 3.81 28.27 -1.38
N GLY A 462 3.25 27.05 -1.41
CA GLY A 462 2.49 26.49 -0.29
C GLY A 462 1.19 27.22 -0.01
N GLY A 463 0.69 27.96 -1.00
CA GLY A 463 -0.51 28.76 -0.95
C GLY A 463 -1.78 27.96 -1.29
N HIS A 464 -2.89 28.67 -1.40
CA HIS A 464 -4.15 28.05 -1.80
C HIS A 464 -4.84 28.89 -2.87
N PHE A 465 -5.32 28.22 -3.93
CA PHE A 465 -6.05 28.80 -5.05
C PHE A 465 -7.54 28.52 -4.89
N THR A 466 -8.37 29.55 -4.99
CA THR A 466 -9.82 29.44 -4.94
C THR A 466 -10.44 30.17 -6.12
N LEU A 467 -11.28 29.48 -6.91
CA LEU A 467 -12.07 30.06 -7.98
C LEU A 467 -13.54 30.00 -7.61
N ARG A 468 -14.21 31.14 -7.63
CA ARG A 468 -15.65 31.29 -7.42
C ARG A 468 -16.26 31.97 -8.64
N SER A 469 -17.18 31.32 -9.29
CA SER A 469 -17.83 31.89 -10.46
C SER A 469 -19.28 31.48 -10.54
N ARG A 470 -20.12 32.41 -11.04
CA ARG A 470 -21.52 32.11 -11.35
C ARG A 470 -21.87 32.76 -12.70
N PRO A 471 -22.64 32.06 -13.52
CA PRO A 471 -23.11 32.63 -14.78
C PRO A 471 -23.78 33.98 -14.59
N ARG A 472 -23.36 35.01 -15.33
CA ARG A 472 -23.80 36.39 -15.32
C ARG A 472 -23.49 37.22 -14.05
N GLU A 473 -22.79 36.64 -13.08
CA GLU A 473 -22.34 37.39 -11.85
C GLU A 473 -20.83 37.71 -11.89
N GLY A 474 -20.09 37.07 -12.85
CA GLY A 474 -18.66 37.23 -12.99
C GLY A 474 -17.85 36.10 -12.31
N THR A 475 -16.53 36.30 -12.28
CA THR A 475 -15.59 35.36 -11.69
C THR A 475 -14.71 36.05 -10.65
N GLU A 476 -14.53 35.43 -9.49
CA GLU A 476 -13.59 35.84 -8.46
C GLU A 476 -12.55 34.75 -8.26
N VAL A 477 -11.28 35.12 -8.45
CA VAL A 477 -10.14 34.22 -8.17
C VAL A 477 -9.38 34.79 -6.98
N ILE A 478 -9.16 33.92 -5.98
CA ILE A 478 -8.47 34.28 -4.74
C ILE A 478 -7.23 33.38 -4.62
N VAL A 479 -6.08 34.01 -4.48
CA VAL A 479 -4.80 33.37 -4.20
C VAL A 479 -4.39 33.76 -2.79
N THR A 480 -4.16 32.76 -1.93
CA THR A 480 -3.70 32.99 -0.55
C THR A 480 -2.28 32.46 -0.38
N LEU A 481 -1.46 33.20 0.31
CA LEU A 481 -0.10 32.83 0.70
C LEU A 481 -0.06 32.60 2.21
N PRO A 482 0.59 31.53 2.70
CA PRO A 482 0.53 31.17 4.11
C PRO A 482 1.29 32.15 5.02
N ALA A 483 0.91 32.18 6.29
CA ALA A 483 1.56 33.03 7.31
C ALA A 483 3.05 32.75 7.47
N SER A 484 3.50 31.49 7.20
CA SER A 484 4.92 31.11 7.25
C SER A 484 5.81 31.85 6.25
N ARG A 485 5.22 32.48 5.23
CA ARG A 485 5.93 33.30 4.25
C ARG A 485 5.94 34.78 4.58
N VAL A 486 5.14 35.23 5.55
CA VAL A 486 5.10 36.61 5.97
C VAL A 486 6.34 36.89 6.82
N MET A 487 7.09 37.95 6.43
CA MET A 487 8.28 38.34 7.15
C MET A 487 7.86 39.19 8.34
N ASP A 488 8.17 38.75 9.58
CA ASP A 488 7.95 39.50 10.80
C ASP A 488 8.75 40.82 10.78
N THR A 489 8.11 41.88 10.39
CA THR A 489 8.50 43.24 10.76
C THR A 489 7.49 43.79 11.77
N LEU A 490 7.37 43.14 12.92
CA LEU A 490 6.91 43.90 14.07
C LEU A 490 8.06 44.91 14.39
N PRO A 491 7.83 46.23 14.27
CA PRO A 491 8.76 47.16 14.83
C PRO A 491 8.89 46.78 16.30
N ALA A 492 10.12 46.65 16.79
CA ALA A 492 10.36 46.46 18.22
C ALA A 492 9.53 47.50 18.96
N VAL A 493 8.54 47.02 19.73
CA VAL A 493 7.80 47.91 20.65
C VAL A 493 8.83 48.39 21.64
N THR A 494 9.40 49.56 21.41
CA THR A 494 10.19 50.28 22.39
C THR A 494 9.21 50.60 23.52
N VAL A 495 9.12 49.69 24.50
CA VAL A 495 8.48 50.03 25.78
C VAL A 495 9.27 51.19 26.34
N PRO A 496 8.65 52.41 26.50
CA PRO A 496 9.34 53.52 27.12
C PRO A 496 9.75 53.08 28.53
N ALA A 497 11.05 53.16 28.84
CA ALA A 497 11.56 52.85 30.17
C ALA A 497 10.78 53.69 31.18
N VAL A 498 9.97 53.04 32.01
CA VAL A 498 9.32 53.67 33.15
C VAL A 498 10.45 54.13 34.08
N ALA A 499 10.67 55.43 34.12
CA ALA A 499 11.60 56.04 35.06
C ALA A 499 11.14 55.71 36.49
N VAL A 500 11.84 54.83 37.17
CA VAL A 500 11.65 54.59 38.61
C VAL A 500 12.09 55.86 39.35
N PRO A 501 11.23 56.54 40.09
CA PRO A 501 11.64 57.71 40.87
C PRO A 501 12.62 57.25 41.97
N ALA A 502 13.80 57.86 42.00
CA ALA A 502 14.79 57.61 43.03
C ALA A 502 14.20 57.96 44.42
N ALA A 503 14.13 56.93 45.29
CA ALA A 503 13.76 57.12 46.69
C ALA A 503 14.82 58.02 47.36
N ARG A 504 14.38 59.23 47.83
CA ARG A 504 15.16 60.10 48.68
C ARG A 504 15.39 59.40 50.02
N ALA A 505 16.65 59.16 50.34
CA ALA A 505 17.09 58.79 51.67
C ALA A 505 17.01 60.10 52.53
N ALA A 506 16.35 60.04 53.67
CA ALA A 506 16.52 60.88 54.85
C ALA A 506 16.80 59.96 56.05
#